data_b56dbe4220a223242168db4deeb70ad2
#
_entry.id   b56dbe4220a223242168db4deeb70ad2
#
_cell.length_a   1.000
_cell.length_b   1.000
_cell.length_c   1.000
_cell.angle_alpha   90.00
_cell.angle_beta   90.00
_cell.angle_gamma   90.00
#
_symmetry.space_group_name_H-M   'P 1'
#
loop_
_entity.id
_entity.type
_entity.pdbx_description
1 polymer ?
#
loop_
_entity_poly.entity_id
_entity_poly.type
_entity_poly.pdbx_seq_one_letter_code
_entity_poly.pdbx_strand_id
1 'polypeptide(L)'
;MGKNDVLNAARLGFEFEFISPSDYKKIARKLSEHCGVRVLIPELVIGVNKYALKYHTGLDVTDDIWKLEIDYSGGDKCYELITGVMAYKDAIKKLGLVLNWLSENAITDDRCAIHVNMSYDETMIKLPIDFMLLNTLKFCLNFDEDKVYKAFPKR
;
A
#
# COMPACT_ATOMS: atom_id res chain seq x y z
N MET A 1 28.06 -8.91 -5.13
CA MET A 1 26.94 -8.16 -4.52
C MET A 1 26.31 -9.04 -3.46
N GLY A 2 26.33 -8.62 -2.23
CA GLY A 2 25.78 -9.40 -1.12
C GLY A 2 24.27 -9.23 -0.98
N LYS A 3 23.61 -10.18 -0.31
CA LYS A 3 22.14 -10.13 -0.02
C LYS A 3 21.75 -8.79 0.64
N ASN A 4 22.59 -8.27 1.50
CA ASN A 4 22.32 -7.01 2.21
C ASN A 4 22.36 -5.79 1.28
N ASP A 5 23.17 -5.81 0.21
CA ASP A 5 23.25 -4.70 -0.73
C ASP A 5 21.95 -4.57 -1.52
N VAL A 6 21.37 -5.69 -1.92
CA VAL A 6 20.07 -5.74 -2.61
C VAL A 6 18.96 -5.18 -1.73
N LEU A 7 18.89 -5.61 -0.47
CA LEU A 7 17.87 -5.15 0.47
C LEU A 7 18.02 -3.66 0.81
N ASN A 8 19.24 -3.16 0.91
CA ASN A 8 19.47 -1.74 1.18
C ASN A 8 19.08 -0.85 0.00
N ALA A 9 19.13 -1.36 -1.23
CA ALA A 9 18.71 -0.64 -2.43
C ALA A 9 17.22 -0.72 -2.69
N ALA A 10 16.51 -1.68 -2.08
CA ALA A 10 15.09 -1.87 -2.28
C ALA A 10 14.27 -0.74 -1.63
N ARG A 11 13.24 -0.30 -2.35
CA ARG A 11 12.23 0.63 -1.90
C ARG A 11 10.86 -0.04 -2.02
N LEU A 12 10.03 0.05 -0.99
CA LEU A 12 8.71 -0.56 -0.95
C LEU A 12 7.64 0.46 -0.63
N GLY A 13 6.52 0.36 -1.33
CA GLY A 13 5.25 1.00 -1.00
C GLY A 13 4.15 -0.04 -0.93
N PHE A 14 3.09 0.26 -0.20
CA PHE A 14 1.97 -0.66 0.00
C PHE A 14 0.65 0.05 -0.26
N GLU A 15 -0.31 -0.71 -0.77
CA GLU A 15 -1.72 -0.34 -0.82
C GLU A 15 -2.50 -1.43 -0.08
N PHE A 16 -3.30 -1.05 0.91
CA PHE A 16 -4.08 -1.96 1.74
C PHE A 16 -5.55 -1.68 1.53
N GLU A 17 -6.27 -2.63 0.98
CA GLU A 17 -7.73 -2.58 0.88
C GLU A 17 -8.35 -3.23 2.11
N PHE A 18 -9.31 -2.57 2.73
CA PHE A 18 -9.98 -3.06 3.93
C PHE A 18 -11.37 -2.45 4.14
N ILE A 19 -12.18 -3.13 4.94
CA ILE A 19 -13.52 -2.70 5.33
C ILE A 19 -13.47 -2.23 6.78
N SER A 20 -14.09 -1.08 7.09
CA SER A 20 -14.22 -0.62 8.48
C SER A 20 -15.58 0.03 8.72
N PRO A 21 -16.24 -0.25 9.86
CA PRO A 21 -17.46 0.43 10.26
C PRO A 21 -17.24 1.89 10.64
N SER A 22 -15.99 2.27 10.90
CA SER A 22 -15.61 3.63 11.26
C SER A 22 -15.62 4.56 10.05
N ASP A 23 -15.83 5.84 10.30
CA ASP A 23 -15.73 6.87 9.29
C ASP A 23 -14.26 7.14 8.94
N TYR A 24 -13.99 7.55 7.68
CA TYR A 24 -12.65 7.73 7.13
C TYR A 24 -11.80 8.75 7.90
N LYS A 25 -12.38 9.80 8.50
CA LYS A 25 -11.64 10.78 9.31
C LYS A 25 -11.11 10.15 10.60
N LYS A 26 -11.93 9.30 11.22
CA LYS A 26 -11.54 8.56 12.42
C LYS A 26 -10.46 7.52 12.10
N ILE A 27 -10.60 6.84 10.96
CA ILE A 27 -9.61 5.87 10.47
C ILE A 27 -8.27 6.59 10.24
N ALA A 28 -8.26 7.67 9.45
CA ALA A 28 -7.04 8.42 9.13
C ALA A 28 -6.32 8.93 10.38
N ARG A 29 -7.07 9.49 11.35
CA ARG A 29 -6.49 9.95 12.61
C ARG A 29 -5.83 8.82 13.39
N LYS A 30 -6.53 7.69 13.56
CA LYS A 30 -6.01 6.54 14.30
C LYS A 30 -4.78 5.93 13.62
N LEU A 31 -4.79 5.81 12.28
CA LEU A 31 -3.65 5.34 11.51
C LEU A 31 -2.46 6.29 11.64
N SER A 32 -2.70 7.61 11.59
CA SER A 32 -1.65 8.62 11.80
C SER A 32 -0.99 8.47 13.17
N GLU A 33 -1.79 8.35 14.22
CA GLU A 33 -1.31 8.17 15.60
C GLU A 33 -0.54 6.85 15.76
N HIS A 34 -1.07 5.74 15.23
CA HIS A 34 -0.50 4.41 15.39
C HIS A 34 0.79 4.22 14.58
N CYS A 35 0.81 4.70 13.34
CA CYS A 35 1.94 4.53 12.43
C CYS A 35 2.98 5.66 12.53
N GLY A 36 2.69 6.76 13.23
CA GLY A 36 3.55 7.92 13.33
C GLY A 36 3.79 8.57 11.96
N VAL A 37 2.72 8.74 11.16
CA VAL A 37 2.74 9.35 9.83
C VAL A 37 1.57 10.30 9.68
N ARG A 38 1.59 11.16 8.66
CA ARG A 38 0.44 11.99 8.29
C ARG A 38 -0.42 11.24 7.27
N VAL A 39 -1.65 10.88 7.63
CA VAL A 39 -2.61 10.29 6.70
C VAL A 39 -3.54 11.35 6.14
N LEU A 40 -3.45 11.59 4.83
CA LEU A 40 -4.32 12.50 4.08
C LEU A 40 -5.64 11.81 3.79
N ILE A 41 -6.72 12.58 3.84
CA ILE A 41 -8.06 12.13 3.49
C ILE A 41 -8.58 12.94 2.29
N PRO A 42 -9.51 12.36 1.50
CA PRO A 42 -10.14 13.10 0.42
C PRO A 42 -10.95 14.26 0.96
N GLU A 43 -10.84 15.42 0.31
CA GLU A 43 -11.71 16.55 0.55
C GLU A 43 -12.87 16.54 -0.44
N LEU A 44 -14.07 16.84 0.07
CA LEU A 44 -15.23 17.05 -0.78
C LEU A 44 -15.05 18.37 -1.53
N VAL A 45 -14.72 18.30 -2.82
CA VAL A 45 -14.73 19.48 -3.69
C VAL A 45 -16.08 19.55 -4.40
N ILE A 46 -16.84 20.60 -4.08
CA ILE A 46 -18.07 20.92 -4.81
C ILE A 46 -17.67 21.44 -6.19
N GLY A 47 -17.65 20.59 -7.19
CA GLY A 47 -17.35 20.92 -8.59
C GLY A 47 -18.59 20.85 -9.45
N VAL A 48 -18.42 21.16 -10.75
CA VAL A 48 -19.47 21.24 -11.77
C VAL A 48 -20.35 19.98 -11.88
N ASN A 49 -19.86 18.82 -11.43
CA ASN A 49 -20.61 17.57 -11.28
C ASN A 49 -20.77 17.18 -9.81
N LYS A 50 -21.51 17.92 -9.10
CA LYS A 50 -22.00 17.92 -7.71
C LYS A 50 -21.41 16.95 -6.65
N TYR A 51 -20.65 15.89 -6.94
CA TYR A 51 -20.21 14.88 -5.98
C TYR A 51 -18.87 14.20 -6.36
N ALA A 52 -17.88 14.92 -6.86
CA ALA A 52 -16.56 14.34 -7.00
C ALA A 52 -15.73 14.60 -5.74
N LEU A 53 -15.39 13.55 -5.01
CA LEU A 53 -14.30 13.62 -4.05
C LEU A 53 -13.01 13.88 -4.84
N LYS A 54 -12.45 15.06 -4.73
CA LYS A 54 -11.11 15.34 -5.22
C LYS A 54 -10.13 15.14 -4.07
N TYR A 55 -9.17 14.28 -4.30
CA TYR A 55 -8.02 14.18 -3.42
C TYR A 55 -7.22 15.48 -3.52
N HIS A 56 -6.59 15.87 -2.42
CA HIS A 56 -5.65 16.98 -2.45
C HIS A 56 -4.60 16.72 -3.52
N THR A 57 -4.83 17.27 -4.68
CA THR A 57 -3.89 17.30 -5.77
C THR A 57 -2.80 18.29 -5.39
N GLY A 58 -1.64 17.81 -4.99
CA GLY A 58 -0.49 18.66 -4.72
C GLY A 58 0.40 18.23 -3.56
N LEU A 59 -0.03 17.26 -2.74
CA LEU A 59 0.88 16.61 -1.80
C LEU A 59 1.21 15.22 -2.33
N ASP A 60 2.44 15.02 -2.71
CA ASP A 60 2.94 13.70 -3.06
C ASP A 60 2.93 12.78 -1.83
N VAL A 61 2.66 11.50 -2.07
CA VAL A 61 2.81 10.49 -1.04
C VAL A 61 4.29 10.28 -0.80
N THR A 62 4.71 10.43 0.47
CA THR A 62 6.09 10.25 0.90
C THR A 62 6.17 9.18 1.98
N ASP A 63 7.38 8.87 2.46
CA ASP A 63 7.57 7.95 3.58
C ASP A 63 6.78 8.34 4.85
N ASP A 64 6.55 9.64 5.06
CA ASP A 64 5.82 10.18 6.21
C ASP A 64 4.41 10.72 5.88
N ILE A 65 4.03 10.75 4.59
CA ILE A 65 2.72 11.23 4.12
C ILE A 65 2.05 10.15 3.30
N TRP A 66 0.96 9.61 3.83
CA TRP A 66 0.17 8.55 3.22
C TRP A 66 -1.21 9.06 2.84
N LYS A 67 -1.98 8.29 2.06
CA LYS A 67 -3.35 8.62 1.67
C LYS A 67 -4.30 7.54 2.12
N LEU A 68 -5.47 7.94 2.60
CA LEU A 68 -6.61 7.05 2.79
C LEU A 68 -7.67 7.40 1.75
N GLU A 69 -8.02 6.45 0.92
CA GLU A 69 -9.01 6.60 -0.13
C GLU A 69 -10.27 5.80 0.19
N ILE A 70 -11.40 6.20 -0.41
CA ILE A 70 -12.63 5.40 -0.37
C ILE A 70 -12.58 4.50 -1.59
N ASP A 71 -12.56 3.20 -1.37
CA ASP A 71 -12.61 2.23 -2.46
C ASP A 71 -14.07 1.92 -2.84
N TYR A 72 -14.52 2.57 -3.90
CA TYR A 72 -15.87 2.33 -4.43
C TYR A 72 -16.05 0.97 -5.12
N SER A 73 -14.97 0.31 -5.50
CA SER A 73 -15.02 -1.02 -6.13
C SER A 73 -15.41 -2.10 -5.14
N GLY A 74 -14.99 -1.95 -3.88
CA GLY A 74 -15.31 -2.85 -2.79
C GLY A 74 -16.69 -2.65 -2.15
N GLY A 75 -17.41 -1.58 -2.52
CA GLY A 75 -18.72 -1.22 -1.97
C GLY A 75 -18.66 -0.28 -0.77
N ASP A 76 -19.75 -0.27 0.02
CA ASP A 76 -19.84 0.62 1.19
C ASP A 76 -18.78 0.30 2.24
N LYS A 77 -18.14 1.36 2.77
CA LYS A 77 -17.15 1.30 3.84
C LYS A 77 -15.86 0.55 3.50
N CYS A 78 -15.58 0.37 2.22
CA CYS A 78 -14.27 -0.08 1.76
C CYS A 78 -13.32 1.11 1.63
N TYR A 79 -12.10 0.90 2.07
CA TYR A 79 -11.05 1.91 2.11
C TYR A 79 -9.76 1.33 1.57
N GLU A 80 -8.94 2.19 0.98
CA GLU A 80 -7.60 1.88 0.54
C GLU A 80 -6.60 2.81 1.23
N LEU A 81 -5.64 2.23 1.96
CA LEU A 81 -4.52 2.96 2.53
C LEU A 81 -3.31 2.85 1.61
N ILE A 82 -2.89 3.97 1.05
CA ILE A 82 -1.74 4.06 0.15
C ILE A 82 -0.57 4.68 0.91
N THR A 83 0.51 3.91 1.06
CA THR A 83 1.74 4.38 1.71
C THR A 83 2.69 5.02 0.70
N GLY A 84 3.62 5.82 1.17
CA GLY A 84 4.76 6.23 0.37
C GLY A 84 5.77 5.12 0.14
N VAL A 85 6.71 5.40 -0.74
CA VAL A 85 7.82 4.49 -1.05
C VAL A 85 8.93 4.69 -0.03
N MET A 86 9.20 3.67 0.76
CA MET A 86 10.11 3.69 1.91
C MET A 86 11.34 2.81 1.67
N ALA A 87 12.43 3.08 2.38
CA ALA A 87 13.54 2.15 2.47
C ALA A 87 13.08 0.80 3.05
N TYR A 88 13.65 -0.31 2.58
CA TYR A 88 13.23 -1.66 2.93
C TYR A 88 12.99 -1.88 4.44
N LYS A 89 13.95 -1.45 5.29
CA LYS A 89 13.83 -1.64 6.75
C LYS A 89 12.66 -0.88 7.36
N ASP A 90 12.45 0.36 6.91
CA ASP A 90 11.36 1.20 7.38
C ASP A 90 10.02 0.69 6.86
N ALA A 91 9.98 0.26 5.61
CA ALA A 91 8.82 -0.35 4.99
C ALA A 91 8.34 -1.60 5.75
N ILE A 92 9.25 -2.51 6.10
CA ILE A 92 8.89 -3.72 6.88
C ILE A 92 8.39 -3.36 8.28
N LYS A 93 9.01 -2.37 8.93
CA LYS A 93 8.53 -1.89 10.24
C LYS A 93 7.12 -1.29 10.13
N LYS A 94 6.90 -0.43 9.13
CA LYS A 94 5.60 0.22 8.90
C LYS A 94 4.52 -0.80 8.47
N LEU A 95 4.88 -1.80 7.65
CA LEU A 95 4.00 -2.92 7.31
C LEU A 95 3.48 -3.62 8.58
N GLY A 96 4.37 -3.94 9.52
CA GLY A 96 3.98 -4.56 10.78
C GLY A 96 3.01 -3.70 11.59
N LEU A 97 3.22 -2.39 11.65
CA LEU A 97 2.31 -1.46 12.34
C LEU A 97 0.93 -1.43 11.67
N VAL A 98 0.88 -1.33 10.33
CA VAL A 98 -0.40 -1.30 9.60
C VAL A 98 -1.16 -2.60 9.78
N LEU A 99 -0.51 -3.76 9.62
CA LEU A 99 -1.16 -5.07 9.79
C LEU A 99 -1.69 -5.26 11.21
N ASN A 100 -0.95 -4.82 12.22
CA ASN A 100 -1.42 -4.86 13.60
C ASN A 100 -2.67 -3.98 13.79
N TRP A 101 -2.64 -2.75 13.27
CA TRP A 101 -3.80 -1.86 13.33
C TRP A 101 -5.03 -2.45 12.60
N LEU A 102 -4.83 -2.99 11.40
CA LEU A 102 -5.90 -3.60 10.60
C LEU A 102 -6.53 -4.79 11.35
N SER A 103 -5.72 -5.64 11.98
CA SER A 103 -6.23 -6.81 12.72
C SER A 103 -7.18 -6.45 13.85
N GLU A 104 -7.06 -5.26 14.43
CA GLU A 104 -7.87 -4.78 15.54
C GLU A 104 -9.05 -3.89 15.11
N ASN A 105 -8.97 -3.21 13.96
CA ASN A 105 -9.86 -2.12 13.60
C ASN A 105 -10.56 -2.29 12.24
N ALA A 106 -10.24 -3.34 11.50
CA ALA A 106 -10.76 -3.59 10.16
C ALA A 106 -11.28 -5.02 10.00
N ILE A 107 -12.06 -5.21 8.95
CA ILE A 107 -12.50 -6.50 8.44
C ILE A 107 -11.90 -6.65 7.05
N THR A 108 -11.49 -7.86 6.71
CA THR A 108 -11.03 -8.22 5.36
C THR A 108 -11.82 -9.40 4.84
N ASP A 109 -12.17 -9.36 3.57
CA ASP A 109 -12.81 -10.46 2.84
C ASP A 109 -12.21 -10.58 1.43
N ASP A 110 -12.84 -11.31 0.54
CA ASP A 110 -12.40 -11.55 -0.84
C ASP A 110 -12.37 -10.29 -1.74
N ARG A 111 -12.89 -9.17 -1.26
CA ARG A 111 -12.83 -7.85 -1.92
C ARG A 111 -11.58 -7.05 -1.53
N CYS A 112 -10.82 -7.51 -0.56
CA CYS A 112 -9.69 -6.80 0.00
C CYS A 112 -8.37 -7.41 -0.49
N ALA A 113 -7.42 -6.55 -0.84
CA ALA A 113 -6.10 -6.96 -1.30
C ALA A 113 -4.99 -6.17 -0.60
N ILE A 114 -3.77 -6.68 -0.72
CA ILE A 114 -2.55 -5.94 -0.40
C ILE A 114 -1.71 -5.90 -1.66
N HIS A 115 -1.48 -4.68 -2.17
CA HIS A 115 -0.55 -4.46 -3.27
C HIS A 115 0.81 -4.07 -2.71
N VAL A 116 1.85 -4.63 -3.27
CA VAL A 116 3.24 -4.33 -2.91
C VAL A 116 3.93 -3.73 -4.11
N ASN A 117 4.24 -2.45 -4.02
CA ASN A 117 4.99 -1.72 -5.02
C ASN A 117 6.49 -1.77 -4.65
N MET A 118 7.31 -2.26 -5.56
CA MET A 118 8.74 -2.39 -5.33
C MET A 118 9.52 -1.63 -6.40
N SER A 119 10.50 -0.86 -5.95
CA SER A 119 11.50 -0.24 -6.81
C SER A 119 12.89 -0.42 -6.22
N TYR A 120 13.89 -0.14 -7.02
CA TYR A 120 15.29 -0.18 -6.61
C TYR A 120 15.96 1.11 -6.99
N ASP A 121 16.90 1.53 -6.16
CA ASP A 121 17.77 2.64 -6.51
C ASP A 121 18.72 2.18 -7.61
N GLU A 122 18.50 2.65 -8.83
CA GLU A 122 19.27 2.28 -10.03
C GLU A 122 20.76 2.68 -9.93
N THR A 123 21.09 3.65 -9.07
CA THR A 123 22.46 4.03 -8.80
C THR A 123 23.21 2.98 -8.00
N MET A 124 22.49 2.18 -7.22
CA MET A 124 23.04 1.14 -6.36
C MET A 124 23.05 -0.24 -7.02
N ILE A 125 22.08 -0.54 -7.88
CA ILE A 125 21.92 -1.87 -8.47
C ILE A 125 21.36 -1.80 -9.89
N LYS A 126 22.11 -2.39 -10.84
CA LYS A 126 21.59 -2.69 -12.19
C LYS A 126 21.11 -4.14 -12.23
N LEU A 127 19.84 -4.37 -11.95
CA LEU A 127 19.23 -5.68 -12.08
C LEU A 127 18.17 -5.67 -13.19
N PRO A 128 18.08 -6.74 -14.01
CA PRO A 128 16.96 -6.89 -14.95
C PRO A 128 15.65 -6.98 -14.16
N ILE A 129 14.72 -6.06 -14.44
CA ILE A 129 13.43 -5.94 -13.73
C ILE A 129 12.66 -7.28 -13.72
N ASP A 130 12.67 -8.02 -14.82
CA ASP A 130 11.95 -9.29 -14.95
C ASP A 130 12.45 -10.36 -13.99
N PHE A 131 13.75 -10.45 -13.79
CA PHE A 131 14.35 -11.40 -12.87
C PHE A 131 14.05 -11.09 -11.41
N MET A 132 13.95 -9.80 -11.10
CA MET A 132 13.67 -9.33 -9.75
C MET A 132 12.22 -9.57 -9.37
N LEU A 133 11.28 -9.28 -10.26
CA LEU A 133 9.85 -9.50 -10.03
C LEU A 133 9.56 -10.98 -9.74
N LEU A 134 10.13 -11.87 -10.55
CA LEU A 134 9.92 -13.32 -10.40
C LEU A 134 10.49 -13.88 -9.10
N ASN A 135 11.69 -13.47 -8.71
CA ASN A 135 12.31 -13.93 -7.48
C ASN A 135 11.69 -13.32 -6.23
N THR A 136 11.21 -12.07 -6.31
CA THR A 136 10.51 -11.43 -5.21
C THR A 136 9.16 -12.10 -4.97
N LEU A 137 8.41 -12.39 -6.01
CA LEU A 137 7.16 -13.15 -5.91
C LEU A 137 7.39 -14.54 -5.33
N LYS A 138 8.42 -15.27 -5.77
CA LYS A 138 8.79 -16.57 -5.19
C LYS A 138 9.19 -16.48 -3.72
N PHE A 139 9.91 -15.44 -3.34
CA PHE A 139 10.42 -15.27 -1.98
C PHE A 139 9.36 -14.75 -0.98
N CYS A 140 8.56 -13.76 -1.39
CA CYS A 140 7.57 -13.15 -0.51
C CYS A 140 6.35 -14.03 -0.27
N LEU A 141 6.02 -14.89 -1.23
CA LEU A 141 4.72 -15.54 -1.23
C LEU A 141 4.77 -17.03 -0.93
N ASN A 142 5.96 -17.66 -0.88
CA ASN A 142 6.08 -19.12 -0.76
C ASN A 142 5.11 -19.84 -1.71
N PHE A 143 4.92 -19.28 -2.91
CA PHE A 143 3.88 -19.66 -3.84
C PHE A 143 4.31 -20.86 -4.69
N ASP A 144 3.44 -21.81 -4.73
CA ASP A 144 3.22 -22.75 -5.81
C ASP A 144 2.95 -21.97 -7.12
N GLU A 145 3.67 -22.29 -8.19
CA GLU A 145 3.58 -21.59 -9.48
C GLU A 145 2.13 -21.54 -10.00
N ASP A 146 1.33 -22.57 -9.76
CA ASP A 146 -0.08 -22.62 -10.14
C ASP A 146 -0.96 -21.57 -9.45
N LYS A 147 -0.61 -21.19 -8.23
CA LYS A 147 -1.34 -20.15 -7.48
C LYS A 147 -1.03 -18.75 -7.99
N VAL A 148 0.21 -18.50 -8.40
CA VAL A 148 0.61 -17.23 -9.02
C VAL A 148 -0.15 -17.00 -10.33
N TYR A 149 -0.23 -18.02 -11.20
CA TYR A 149 -0.96 -17.92 -12.47
C TYR A 149 -2.50 -17.77 -12.30
N LYS A 150 -3.05 -18.26 -11.20
CA LYS A 150 -4.48 -18.04 -10.88
C LYS A 150 -4.76 -16.64 -10.35
N ALA A 151 -3.82 -16.07 -9.58
CA ALA A 151 -3.94 -14.71 -9.06
C ALA A 151 -3.70 -13.64 -10.13
N PHE A 152 -2.87 -13.93 -11.14
CA PHE A 152 -2.55 -13.01 -12.24
C PHE A 152 -2.83 -13.67 -13.59
N PRO A 153 -4.12 -13.79 -13.99
CA PRO A 153 -4.44 -14.35 -15.29
C PRO A 153 -3.75 -13.55 -16.39
N LYS A 154 -3.15 -14.26 -17.34
CA LYS A 154 -2.52 -13.64 -18.51
C LYS A 154 -3.53 -12.71 -19.20
N ARG A 155 -3.21 -11.43 -19.24
CA ARG A 155 -3.90 -10.47 -20.11
C ARG A 155 -3.50 -10.69 -21.55
#